data_2975cede7e63bcce4d3f91c1eca85ef3
#
_entry.id   2975cede7e63bcce4d3f91c1eca85ef3
#
_cell.length_a   1.000
_cell.length_b   1.000
_cell.length_c   1.000
_cell.angle_alpha   90.00
_cell.angle_beta   90.00
_cell.angle_gamma   90.00
#
_symmetry.space_group_name_H-M   'P 1'
#
loop_
_entity.id
_entity.type
_entity.pdbx_description
1 polymer ?
#
loop_
_entity_poly.entity_id
_entity_poly.type
_entity_poly.pdbx_seq_one_letter_code
_entity_poly.pdbx_strand_id
1 'polypeptide(L)'
;LGVLAVLGPRIGKFSSSGEPRKIGPRNPWLVTVGLFLIYTGFWGFYAACNIPIYDLGPEYGMEGVTYFTATNIYVTPTTLSGITMNFLMSLSGGLLAGYVISKGDPFWTYSSGLAGIICASAGNDLYHPIQSLIIGMIGVVIAYKLHYWVERRFKIDDAVGAVAVHGYAGFAGLVICGFVLNGYPSSGYSVGAMWDGSNYAAINPLGMFIGAIIMFFVLGMIPGYIIAKVLNGMGKLRIPREV
;
A
#
# COMPACT_ATOMS: atom_id res chain seq x y z
N LEU A 1 0.47 1.40 -13.11
CA LEU A 1 0.77 2.57 -13.94
C LEU A 1 1.20 2.15 -15.34
N GLY A 2 2.15 1.22 -15.49
CA GLY A 2 2.63 0.74 -16.78
C GLY A 2 1.51 0.20 -17.67
N VAL A 3 0.63 -0.64 -17.13
CA VAL A 3 -0.53 -1.16 -17.86
C VAL A 3 -1.46 -0.03 -18.32
N LEU A 4 -1.77 0.92 -17.46
CA LEU A 4 -2.67 2.04 -17.78
C LEU A 4 -2.12 2.94 -18.89
N ALA A 5 -0.81 3.12 -18.95
CA ALA A 5 -0.15 3.89 -20.00
C ALA A 5 -0.34 3.27 -21.39
N VAL A 6 -0.49 1.96 -21.48
CA VAL A 6 -0.74 1.24 -22.75
C VAL A 6 -2.24 1.07 -23.02
N LEU A 7 -3.02 0.75 -21.98
CA LEU A 7 -4.47 0.53 -22.07
C LEU A 7 -5.20 1.80 -22.55
N GLY A 8 -4.72 2.96 -22.13
CA GLY A 8 -5.38 4.23 -22.40
C GLY A 8 -6.63 4.46 -21.53
N PRO A 9 -7.21 5.66 -21.62
CA PRO A 9 -8.34 6.06 -20.79
C PRO A 9 -9.65 5.40 -21.22
N ARG A 10 -10.61 5.35 -20.29
CA ARG A 10 -12.01 4.99 -20.59
C ARG A 10 -12.62 5.94 -21.61
N ILE A 11 -13.58 5.44 -22.38
CA ILE A 11 -14.32 6.25 -23.36
C ILE A 11 -15.02 7.40 -22.62
N GLY A 12 -14.85 8.62 -23.12
CA GLY A 12 -15.45 9.82 -22.53
C GLY A 12 -14.76 10.36 -21.27
N LYS A 13 -13.66 9.74 -20.82
CA LYS A 13 -12.90 10.22 -19.64
C LYS A 13 -12.31 11.62 -19.83
N PHE A 14 -11.84 11.93 -21.02
CA PHE A 14 -11.33 13.26 -21.36
C PHE A 14 -12.21 13.95 -22.39
N SER A 15 -12.38 15.26 -22.24
CA SER A 15 -13.04 16.10 -23.24
C SER A 15 -12.19 16.25 -24.49
N SER A 16 -12.74 16.87 -25.53
CA SER A 16 -11.99 17.24 -26.74
C SER A 16 -10.83 18.21 -26.45
N SER A 17 -10.95 19.03 -25.40
CA SER A 17 -9.87 19.90 -24.90
C SER A 17 -8.84 19.16 -24.01
N GLY A 18 -9.05 17.87 -23.75
CA GLY A 18 -8.18 17.07 -22.90
C GLY A 18 -8.42 17.21 -21.40
N GLU A 19 -9.51 17.90 -20.99
CA GLU A 19 -9.84 18.00 -19.56
C GLU A 19 -10.48 16.72 -19.03
N PRO A 20 -10.06 16.23 -17.84
CA PRO A 20 -10.62 15.02 -17.27
C PRO A 20 -12.07 15.22 -16.80
N ARG A 21 -12.95 14.29 -17.12
CA ARG A 21 -14.32 14.23 -16.64
C ARG A 21 -14.42 13.27 -15.44
N LYS A 22 -15.24 13.62 -14.46
CA LYS A 22 -15.52 12.71 -13.33
C LYS A 22 -16.46 11.60 -13.82
N ILE A 23 -15.97 10.37 -13.75
CA ILE A 23 -16.77 9.15 -13.97
C ILE A 23 -16.85 8.45 -12.62
N GLY A 24 -17.96 8.59 -11.94
CA GLY A 24 -18.19 7.96 -10.63
C GLY A 24 -18.48 6.47 -10.72
N PRO A 25 -18.44 5.76 -9.59
CA PRO A 25 -18.85 4.36 -9.53
C PRO A 25 -20.34 4.22 -9.82
N ARG A 26 -20.73 3.14 -10.49
CA ARG A 26 -22.14 2.85 -10.81
C ARG A 26 -22.97 2.60 -9.55
N ASN A 27 -22.39 1.96 -8.55
CA ASN A 27 -23.01 1.68 -7.27
C ASN A 27 -22.04 1.96 -6.12
N PRO A 28 -22.11 3.13 -5.47
CA PRO A 28 -21.24 3.49 -4.37
C PRO A 28 -21.33 2.55 -3.15
N TRP A 29 -22.52 1.99 -2.90
CA TRP A 29 -22.73 1.07 -1.79
C TRP A 29 -21.97 -0.24 -1.96
N LEU A 30 -21.95 -0.80 -3.17
CA LEU A 30 -21.13 -1.97 -3.45
C LEU A 30 -19.64 -1.69 -3.33
N VAL A 31 -19.20 -0.50 -3.72
CA VAL A 31 -17.80 -0.07 -3.50
C VAL A 31 -17.48 -0.02 -2.01
N THR A 32 -18.38 0.55 -1.20
CA THR A 32 -18.21 0.60 0.25
C THR A 32 -18.09 -0.80 0.86
N VAL A 33 -19.02 -1.70 0.55
CA VAL A 33 -18.98 -3.09 1.02
C VAL A 33 -17.69 -3.78 0.60
N GLY A 34 -17.28 -3.63 -0.67
CA GLY A 34 -16.03 -4.19 -1.18
C GLY A 34 -14.80 -3.68 -0.42
N LEU A 35 -14.76 -2.38 -0.12
CA LEU A 35 -13.65 -1.79 0.64
C LEU A 35 -13.58 -2.30 2.08
N PHE A 36 -14.72 -2.48 2.76
CA PHE A 36 -14.72 -3.08 4.11
C PHE A 36 -14.22 -4.52 4.11
N LEU A 37 -14.57 -5.31 3.08
CA LEU A 37 -14.02 -6.65 2.91
C LEU A 37 -12.51 -6.61 2.67
N ILE A 38 -12.03 -5.66 1.86
CA ILE A 38 -10.60 -5.46 1.64
C ILE A 38 -9.89 -5.06 2.94
N TYR A 39 -10.45 -4.16 3.75
CA TYR A 39 -9.86 -3.78 5.04
C TYR A 39 -9.70 -4.99 5.96
N THR A 40 -10.72 -5.83 6.05
CA THR A 40 -10.66 -7.07 6.84
C THR A 40 -9.57 -8.01 6.32
N GLY A 41 -9.46 -8.17 5.00
CA GLY A 41 -8.42 -8.96 4.37
C GLY A 41 -7.01 -8.42 4.63
N PHE A 42 -6.84 -7.11 4.58
CA PHE A 42 -5.55 -6.46 4.90
C PHE A 42 -5.15 -6.61 6.36
N TRP A 43 -6.11 -6.52 7.29
CA TRP A 43 -5.81 -6.84 8.69
C TRP A 43 -5.30 -8.26 8.84
N GLY A 44 -5.98 -9.25 8.23
CA GLY A 44 -5.53 -10.63 8.22
C GLY A 44 -4.15 -10.80 7.60
N PHE A 45 -3.86 -10.10 6.51
CA PHE A 45 -2.55 -10.10 5.89
C PHE A 45 -1.46 -9.57 6.83
N TYR A 46 -1.66 -8.42 7.49
CA TYR A 46 -0.68 -7.89 8.43
C TYR A 46 -0.48 -8.80 9.64
N ALA A 47 -1.55 -9.36 10.19
CA ALA A 47 -1.46 -10.33 11.25
C ALA A 47 -0.64 -11.55 10.82
N ALA A 48 -0.95 -12.13 9.65
CA ALA A 48 -0.28 -13.31 9.13
C ALA A 48 1.20 -13.07 8.82
N CYS A 49 1.57 -11.91 8.30
CA CYS A 49 2.96 -11.57 8.00
C CYS A 49 3.84 -11.45 9.26
N ASN A 50 3.23 -11.30 10.43
CA ASN A 50 3.93 -11.08 11.69
C ASN A 50 3.76 -12.23 12.69
N ILE A 51 3.19 -13.36 12.30
CA ILE A 51 2.97 -14.51 13.16
C ILE A 51 3.99 -15.60 12.82
N PRO A 52 4.75 -16.14 13.81
CA PRO A 52 5.57 -17.32 13.59
C PRO A 52 4.69 -18.53 13.28
N ILE A 53 5.05 -19.27 12.24
CA ILE A 53 4.26 -20.43 11.77
C ILE A 53 4.69 -21.72 12.44
N TYR A 54 5.86 -21.76 13.09
CA TYR A 54 6.44 -22.96 13.69
C TYR A 54 7.40 -22.64 14.84
N ASP A 55 7.57 -23.61 15.72
CA ASP A 55 8.62 -23.62 16.73
C ASP A 55 9.94 -23.95 16.04
N LEU A 56 10.90 -23.03 16.08
CA LEU A 56 12.22 -23.24 15.50
C LEU A 56 13.13 -24.08 16.38
N GLY A 57 12.69 -24.43 17.60
CA GLY A 57 13.44 -25.25 18.53
C GLY A 57 14.50 -24.51 19.36
N PRO A 58 15.13 -25.21 20.31
CA PRO A 58 16.04 -24.60 21.26
C PRO A 58 17.33 -24.08 20.62
N GLU A 59 17.78 -24.66 19.51
CA GLU A 59 18.95 -24.20 18.75
C GLU A 59 18.81 -22.79 18.21
N TYR A 60 17.57 -22.30 18.08
CA TYR A 60 17.26 -20.93 17.67
C TYR A 60 16.80 -20.05 18.85
N GLY A 61 16.87 -20.55 20.10
CA GLY A 61 16.42 -19.83 21.29
C GLY A 61 14.93 -19.55 21.34
N MET A 62 14.13 -20.26 20.55
CA MET A 62 12.69 -20.10 20.42
C MET A 62 11.89 -21.28 21.03
N GLU A 63 12.53 -22.03 21.92
CA GLU A 63 11.89 -23.13 22.62
C GLU A 63 10.65 -22.64 23.39
N GLY A 64 9.51 -23.24 23.13
CA GLY A 64 8.23 -22.87 23.76
C GLY A 64 7.60 -21.60 23.20
N VAL A 65 8.12 -21.02 22.13
CA VAL A 65 7.42 -19.95 21.39
C VAL A 65 6.30 -20.57 20.60
N THR A 66 5.15 -20.60 21.21
CA THR A 66 3.92 -21.01 20.54
C THR A 66 3.34 -19.83 19.75
N TYR A 67 2.57 -20.18 18.73
CA TYR A 67 1.60 -19.33 18.04
C TYR A 67 1.07 -18.23 18.96
N PHE A 68 1.20 -16.99 18.66
CA PHE A 68 0.68 -15.89 19.45
C PHE A 68 1.25 -15.77 20.86
N THR A 69 2.52 -15.54 21.00
CA THR A 69 2.97 -14.94 22.24
C THR A 69 2.55 -13.46 22.24
N ALA A 70 2.02 -12.99 23.36
CA ALA A 70 1.60 -11.58 23.49
C ALA A 70 2.76 -10.58 23.35
N THR A 71 4.01 -11.06 23.35
CA THR A 71 5.23 -10.23 23.43
C THR A 71 6.14 -10.36 22.21
N ASN A 72 6.00 -11.39 21.39
CA ASN A 72 6.84 -11.61 20.23
C ASN A 72 5.99 -12.16 19.07
N ILE A 73 5.86 -11.40 18.02
CA ILE A 73 5.27 -11.87 16.78
C ILE A 73 6.36 -11.83 15.74
N TYR A 74 6.67 -12.98 15.16
CA TYR A 74 7.61 -13.11 14.06
C TYR A 74 8.90 -12.31 14.28
N VAL A 75 9.58 -12.56 15.41
CA VAL A 75 10.92 -11.98 15.68
C VAL A 75 11.00 -10.44 15.78
N THR A 76 9.94 -9.72 15.57
CA THR A 76 9.85 -8.31 15.94
C THR A 76 9.26 -8.18 17.34
N PRO A 77 9.76 -7.27 18.19
CA PRO A 77 9.21 -7.03 19.51
C PRO A 77 7.86 -6.27 19.40
N THR A 78 6.89 -6.92 18.82
CA THR A 78 5.53 -6.38 18.63
C THR A 78 4.49 -7.39 19.11
N THR A 79 3.25 -6.96 19.19
CA THR A 79 2.12 -7.79 19.58
C THR A 79 1.02 -7.74 18.52
N LEU A 80 0.16 -8.75 18.47
CA LEU A 80 -1.01 -8.70 17.61
C LEU A 80 -1.89 -7.48 17.92
N SER A 81 -1.97 -7.10 19.19
CA SER A 81 -2.69 -5.88 19.61
C SER A 81 -2.03 -4.62 19.06
N GLY A 82 -0.69 -4.54 19.08
CA GLY A 82 0.06 -3.41 18.51
C GLY A 82 -0.17 -3.27 17.01
N ILE A 83 -0.06 -4.37 16.26
CA ILE A 83 -0.33 -4.40 14.82
C ILE A 83 -1.78 -4.00 14.52
N THR A 84 -2.73 -4.55 15.27
CA THR A 84 -4.15 -4.21 15.10
C THR A 84 -4.42 -2.74 15.38
N MET A 85 -3.83 -2.19 16.45
CA MET A 85 -3.98 -0.77 16.77
C MET A 85 -3.38 0.11 15.69
N ASN A 86 -2.18 -0.18 15.22
CA ASN A 86 -1.54 0.58 14.15
C ASN A 86 -2.33 0.52 12.84
N PHE A 87 -2.87 -0.66 12.51
CA PHE A 87 -3.77 -0.84 11.39
C PHE A 87 -5.02 0.05 11.51
N LEU A 88 -5.71 0.01 12.65
CA LEU A 88 -6.92 0.80 12.87
C LEU A 88 -6.62 2.31 12.88
N MET A 89 -5.49 2.72 13.42
CA MET A 89 -5.09 4.12 13.45
C MET A 89 -4.75 4.64 12.05
N SER A 90 -4.01 3.89 11.25
CA SER A 90 -3.71 4.27 9.86
C SER A 90 -4.95 4.26 8.97
N LEU A 91 -5.86 3.30 9.16
CA LEU A 91 -7.17 3.26 8.52
C LEU A 91 -7.98 4.53 8.86
N SER A 92 -8.09 4.84 10.15
CA SER A 92 -8.86 5.99 10.64
C SER A 92 -8.27 7.32 10.13
N GLY A 93 -6.95 7.45 10.20
CA GLY A 93 -6.24 8.62 9.65
C GLY A 93 -6.49 8.78 8.14
N GLY A 94 -6.44 7.68 7.41
CA GLY A 94 -6.73 7.65 5.98
C GLY A 94 -8.16 8.09 5.67
N LEU A 95 -9.16 7.51 6.33
CA LEU A 95 -10.57 7.86 6.16
C LEU A 95 -10.82 9.35 6.46
N LEU A 96 -10.28 9.83 7.57
CA LEU A 96 -10.44 11.23 7.99
C LEU A 96 -9.81 12.19 6.98
N ALA A 97 -8.57 11.95 6.58
CA ALA A 97 -7.89 12.78 5.59
C ALA A 97 -8.60 12.75 4.23
N GLY A 98 -9.05 11.57 3.81
CA GLY A 98 -9.80 11.39 2.56
C GLY A 98 -11.12 12.16 2.56
N TYR A 99 -11.87 12.09 3.65
CA TYR A 99 -13.10 12.85 3.81
C TYR A 99 -12.85 14.36 3.69
N VAL A 100 -11.86 14.87 4.41
CA VAL A 100 -11.54 16.31 4.44
C VAL A 100 -11.05 16.80 3.07
N ILE A 101 -10.06 16.12 2.47
CA ILE A 101 -9.43 16.58 1.22
C ILE A 101 -10.36 16.47 0.02
N SER A 102 -11.23 15.46 0.01
CA SER A 102 -12.21 15.24 -1.05
C SER A 102 -13.54 15.96 -0.86
N LYS A 103 -13.70 16.66 0.28
CA LYS A 103 -14.93 17.34 0.69
C LYS A 103 -16.13 16.36 0.75
N GLY A 104 -15.90 15.19 1.30
CA GLY A 104 -16.92 14.17 1.48
C GLY A 104 -17.25 13.34 0.23
N ASP A 105 -16.39 13.34 -0.80
CA ASP A 105 -16.58 12.43 -1.93
C ASP A 105 -16.55 10.98 -1.46
N PRO A 106 -17.62 10.18 -1.67
CA PRO A 106 -17.69 8.82 -1.10
C PRO A 106 -16.58 7.90 -1.59
N PHE A 107 -16.22 7.99 -2.86
CA PHE A 107 -15.17 7.15 -3.44
C PHE A 107 -13.83 7.42 -2.73
N TRP A 108 -13.43 8.69 -2.63
CA TRP A 108 -12.19 9.04 -1.97
C TRP A 108 -12.23 8.83 -0.46
N THR A 109 -13.35 9.12 0.18
CA THR A 109 -13.48 8.92 1.63
C THR A 109 -13.13 7.47 1.99
N TYR A 110 -13.76 6.49 1.34
CA TYR A 110 -13.50 5.08 1.67
C TYR A 110 -12.19 4.55 1.08
N SER A 111 -11.86 4.87 -0.18
CA SER A 111 -10.58 4.41 -0.77
C SER A 111 -9.35 4.94 -0.04
N SER A 112 -9.48 6.11 0.60
CA SER A 112 -8.41 6.70 1.39
C SER A 112 -8.07 5.93 2.67
N GLY A 113 -9.02 5.18 3.24
CA GLY A 113 -8.72 4.25 4.32
C GLY A 113 -7.67 3.23 3.89
N LEU A 114 -7.84 2.67 2.69
CA LEU A 114 -6.87 1.73 2.13
C LEU A 114 -5.52 2.41 1.83
N ALA A 115 -5.54 3.62 1.28
CA ALA A 115 -4.31 4.38 1.04
C ALA A 115 -3.54 4.68 2.35
N GLY A 116 -4.26 4.98 3.43
CA GLY A 116 -3.68 5.17 4.75
C GLY A 116 -3.01 3.92 5.29
N ILE A 117 -3.69 2.78 5.21
CA ILE A 117 -3.15 1.46 5.59
C ILE A 117 -1.88 1.16 4.77
N ILE A 118 -1.94 1.30 3.46
CA ILE A 118 -0.82 1.02 2.56
C ILE A 118 0.38 1.92 2.87
N CYS A 119 0.16 3.21 3.13
CA CYS A 119 1.25 4.11 3.48
C CYS A 119 1.94 3.72 4.79
N ALA A 120 1.18 3.27 5.79
CA ALA A 120 1.75 2.84 7.07
C ALA A 120 2.30 1.41 7.06
N SER A 121 2.10 0.63 5.99
CA SER A 121 2.44 -0.79 5.93
C SER A 121 3.89 -1.10 6.25
N ALA A 122 4.81 -0.27 5.76
CA ALA A 122 6.25 -0.52 5.87
C ALA A 122 6.79 -0.54 7.32
N GLY A 123 6.06 0.00 8.27
CA GLY A 123 6.45 0.02 9.68
C GLY A 123 5.29 -0.27 10.63
N ASN A 124 4.25 -0.93 10.15
CA ASN A 124 3.04 -1.19 10.92
C ASN A 124 3.29 -1.99 12.23
N ASP A 125 4.34 -2.78 12.25
CA ASP A 125 4.82 -3.56 13.41
C ASP A 125 5.67 -2.74 14.39
N LEU A 126 6.23 -1.61 13.95
CA LEU A 126 7.21 -0.81 14.72
C LEU A 126 6.71 0.59 15.07
N TYR A 127 5.73 1.12 14.34
CA TYR A 127 5.20 2.45 14.62
C TYR A 127 4.45 2.53 15.95
N HIS A 128 4.52 3.70 16.57
CA HIS A 128 3.55 4.06 17.59
C HIS A 128 2.18 4.34 16.94
N PRO A 129 1.03 4.01 17.56
CA PRO A 129 -0.30 4.22 16.97
C PRO A 129 -0.56 5.64 16.46
N ILE A 130 -0.08 6.66 17.16
CA ILE A 130 -0.20 8.06 16.71
C ILE A 130 0.63 8.32 15.45
N GLN A 131 1.81 7.71 15.31
CA GLN A 131 2.61 7.80 14.08
C GLN A 131 1.84 7.16 12.92
N SER A 132 1.25 5.99 13.12
CA SER A 132 0.43 5.31 12.11
C SER A 132 -0.74 6.15 11.64
N LEU A 133 -1.45 6.83 12.56
CA LEU A 133 -2.51 7.78 12.22
C LEU A 133 -2.00 8.89 11.30
N ILE A 134 -0.93 9.56 11.71
CA ILE A 134 -0.37 10.71 10.98
C ILE A 134 0.20 10.27 9.62
N ILE A 135 0.91 9.16 9.58
CA ILE A 135 1.46 8.59 8.34
C ILE A 135 0.33 8.24 7.37
N GLY A 136 -0.75 7.64 7.86
CA GLY A 136 -1.94 7.36 7.07
C GLY A 136 -2.54 8.62 6.47
N MET A 137 -2.67 9.70 7.25
CA MET A 137 -3.16 10.99 6.76
C MET A 137 -2.26 11.59 5.68
N ILE A 138 -0.95 11.60 5.90
CA ILE A 138 0.04 12.14 4.95
C ILE A 138 0.00 11.35 3.64
N GLY A 139 -0.03 10.02 3.71
CA GLY A 139 -0.10 9.14 2.55
C GLY A 139 -1.30 9.44 1.67
N VAL A 140 -2.45 9.67 2.27
CA VAL A 140 -3.67 10.04 1.55
C VAL A 140 -3.55 11.38 0.83
N VAL A 141 -3.00 12.39 1.49
CA VAL A 141 -2.80 13.70 0.85
C VAL A 141 -1.88 13.60 -0.37
N ILE A 142 -0.81 12.82 -0.26
CA ILE A 142 0.12 12.57 -1.37
C ILE A 142 -0.57 11.81 -2.49
N ALA A 143 -1.23 10.68 -2.18
CA ALA A 143 -1.92 9.85 -3.16
C ALA A 143 -2.99 10.62 -3.92
N TYR A 144 -3.82 11.39 -3.21
CA TYR A 144 -4.88 12.22 -3.79
C TYR A 144 -4.31 13.26 -4.76
N LYS A 145 -3.31 14.01 -4.34
CA LYS A 145 -2.69 15.06 -5.17
C LYS A 145 -1.99 14.48 -6.40
N LEU A 146 -1.24 13.39 -6.23
CA LEU A 146 -0.55 12.73 -7.33
C LEU A 146 -1.52 12.09 -8.31
N HIS A 147 -2.63 11.49 -7.83
CA HIS A 147 -3.67 10.94 -8.70
C HIS A 147 -4.15 11.97 -9.72
N TYR A 148 -4.61 13.13 -9.25
CA TYR A 148 -5.13 14.17 -10.13
C TYR A 148 -4.04 14.88 -10.96
N TRP A 149 -2.83 14.98 -10.43
CA TRP A 149 -1.70 15.53 -11.18
C TRP A 149 -1.32 14.62 -12.36
N VAL A 150 -1.19 13.32 -12.12
CA VAL A 150 -0.87 12.33 -13.17
C VAL A 150 -2.00 12.24 -14.19
N GLU A 151 -3.26 12.23 -13.74
CA GLU A 151 -4.42 12.22 -14.63
C GLU A 151 -4.40 13.42 -15.59
N ARG A 152 -4.21 14.62 -15.07
CA ARG A 152 -4.18 15.84 -15.90
C ARG A 152 -2.95 15.92 -16.79
N ARG A 153 -1.78 15.57 -16.26
CA ARG A 153 -0.48 15.76 -16.94
C ARG A 153 -0.24 14.69 -18.01
N PHE A 154 -0.55 13.45 -17.71
CA PHE A 154 -0.22 12.29 -18.57
C PHE A 154 -1.45 11.63 -19.20
N LYS A 155 -2.64 12.12 -18.90
CA LYS A 155 -3.91 11.56 -19.40
C LYS A 155 -4.09 10.07 -19.05
N ILE A 156 -3.56 9.65 -17.92
CA ILE A 156 -3.70 8.29 -17.39
C ILE A 156 -4.98 8.22 -16.57
N ASP A 157 -5.85 7.28 -16.90
CA ASP A 157 -7.12 7.05 -16.22
C ASP A 157 -6.98 5.91 -15.21
N ASP A 158 -6.67 6.26 -13.96
CA ASP A 158 -6.68 5.33 -12.84
C ASP A 158 -8.10 5.21 -12.28
N ALA A 159 -8.92 4.41 -12.96
CA ALA A 159 -10.38 4.37 -12.82
C ALA A 159 -10.86 4.08 -11.39
N VAL A 160 -10.13 3.24 -10.66
CA VAL A 160 -10.46 2.81 -9.28
C VAL A 160 -9.45 3.32 -8.26
N GLY A 161 -8.54 4.19 -8.66
CA GLY A 161 -7.51 4.72 -7.77
C GLY A 161 -6.46 3.69 -7.33
N ALA A 162 -6.34 2.56 -8.04
CA ALA A 162 -5.41 1.49 -7.65
C ALA A 162 -3.95 1.95 -7.65
N VAL A 163 -3.54 2.73 -8.64
CA VAL A 163 -2.18 3.28 -8.68
C VAL A 163 -1.98 4.32 -7.57
N ALA A 164 -2.99 5.15 -7.32
CA ALA A 164 -2.93 6.14 -6.24
C ALA A 164 -2.77 5.47 -4.88
N VAL A 165 -3.61 4.47 -4.58
CA VAL A 165 -3.67 3.78 -3.30
C VAL A 165 -2.43 2.90 -3.08
N HIS A 166 -2.09 2.03 -4.04
CA HIS A 166 -0.99 1.08 -3.86
C HIS A 166 0.36 1.65 -4.30
N GLY A 167 0.39 2.39 -5.42
CA GLY A 167 1.62 2.93 -5.96
C GLY A 167 2.10 4.17 -5.22
N TYR A 168 1.32 5.25 -5.24
CA TYR A 168 1.78 6.53 -4.68
C TYR A 168 1.81 6.51 -3.16
N ALA A 169 0.77 5.98 -2.50
CA ALA A 169 0.78 5.85 -1.04
C ALA A 169 1.84 4.86 -0.57
N GLY A 170 2.03 3.73 -1.26
CA GLY A 170 3.07 2.75 -0.92
C GLY A 170 4.47 3.31 -1.10
N PHE A 171 4.75 4.01 -2.21
CA PHE A 171 6.03 4.67 -2.41
C PHE A 171 6.32 5.71 -1.31
N ALA A 172 5.35 6.56 -1.01
CA ALA A 172 5.47 7.54 0.06
C ALA A 172 5.70 6.86 1.42
N GLY A 173 5.00 5.75 1.68
CA GLY A 173 5.12 4.98 2.91
C GLY A 173 6.53 4.42 3.14
N LEU A 174 7.14 3.86 2.11
CA LEU A 174 8.52 3.39 2.17
C LEU A 174 9.50 4.52 2.49
N VAL A 175 9.35 5.67 1.83
CA VAL A 175 10.20 6.84 2.08
C VAL A 175 10.01 7.36 3.50
N ILE A 176 8.76 7.52 3.95
CA ILE A 176 8.44 7.98 5.31
C ILE A 176 9.00 7.01 6.36
N CYS A 177 8.86 5.70 6.14
CA CYS A 177 9.41 4.67 7.01
C CYS A 177 10.92 4.83 7.17
N GLY A 178 11.64 5.09 6.08
CA GLY A 178 13.08 5.33 6.12
C GLY A 178 13.50 6.46 7.04
N PHE A 179 12.70 7.52 7.15
CA PHE A 179 12.97 8.65 8.05
C PHE A 179 12.48 8.37 9.48
N VAL A 180 11.27 7.86 9.65
CA VAL A 180 10.63 7.68 10.96
C VAL A 180 11.29 6.56 11.76
N LEU A 181 11.69 5.49 11.09
CA LEU A 181 12.33 4.32 11.69
C LEU A 181 13.82 4.24 11.39
N ASN A 182 14.47 5.38 11.10
CA ASN A 182 15.91 5.41 10.82
C ASN A 182 16.70 4.81 11.99
N GLY A 183 17.57 3.84 11.68
CA GLY A 183 18.38 3.12 12.66
C GLY A 183 17.70 1.92 13.32
N TYR A 184 16.37 1.74 13.15
CA TYR A 184 15.70 0.54 13.62
C TYR A 184 16.12 -0.68 12.80
N PRO A 185 16.15 -1.88 13.41
CA PRO A 185 16.42 -3.10 12.67
C PRO A 185 15.32 -3.37 11.65
N SER A 186 15.72 -3.59 10.40
CA SER A 186 14.81 -4.19 9.43
C SER A 186 14.67 -5.67 9.74
N SER A 187 13.51 -6.24 9.57
CA SER A 187 13.26 -7.68 9.68
C SER A 187 13.91 -8.45 8.52
N GLY A 188 15.19 -8.18 8.28
CA GLY A 188 15.98 -8.84 7.24
C GLY A 188 16.37 -10.24 7.66
N TYR A 189 15.45 -11.21 7.51
CA TYR A 189 15.78 -12.61 7.70
C TYR A 189 16.38 -13.20 6.44
N SER A 190 17.56 -13.75 6.57
CA SER A 190 17.85 -14.98 5.87
C SER A 190 17.07 -16.10 6.57
N VAL A 191 16.36 -16.91 5.81
CA VAL A 191 15.68 -18.10 6.32
C VAL A 191 16.65 -18.88 7.20
N GLY A 192 16.37 -19.01 8.51
CA GLY A 192 17.22 -19.71 9.47
C GLY A 192 18.17 -18.84 10.29
N ALA A 193 18.18 -17.52 10.14
CA ALA A 193 18.94 -16.63 11.04
C ALA A 193 18.00 -16.00 12.04
N MET A 194 18.28 -16.21 13.32
CA MET A 194 17.61 -15.50 14.41
C MET A 194 18.05 -14.05 14.43
N TRP A 195 17.12 -13.20 14.81
CA TRP A 195 17.42 -11.82 15.14
C TRP A 195 18.13 -11.76 16.49
N ASP A 196 19.45 -11.77 16.45
CA ASP A 196 20.33 -11.63 17.63
C ASP A 196 20.84 -10.20 17.83
N GLY A 197 20.33 -9.26 17.03
CA GLY A 197 20.78 -7.87 17.04
C GLY A 197 22.07 -7.61 16.26
N SER A 198 22.76 -8.66 15.76
CA SER A 198 24.04 -8.51 15.05
C SER A 198 23.94 -8.61 13.54
N ASN A 199 22.87 -9.22 13.03
CA ASN A 199 22.67 -9.54 11.60
C ASN A 199 21.48 -8.81 10.98
N TYR A 200 21.27 -7.55 11.29
CA TYR A 200 20.24 -6.75 10.65
C TYR A 200 20.83 -5.60 9.84
N ALA A 201 20.17 -5.26 8.75
CA ALA A 201 20.39 -3.98 8.08
C ALA A 201 19.54 -2.91 8.76
N ALA A 202 20.13 -1.81 9.20
CA ALA A 202 19.38 -0.71 9.76
C ALA A 202 18.50 -0.06 8.69
N ILE A 203 17.24 0.21 9.03
CA ILE A 203 16.35 1.02 8.20
C ILE A 203 17.00 2.40 8.04
N ASN A 204 17.08 2.90 6.82
CA ASN A 204 17.61 4.22 6.54
C ASN A 204 16.90 4.88 5.35
N PRO A 205 16.88 6.23 5.28
CA PRO A 205 16.15 6.96 4.25
C PRO A 205 16.59 6.63 2.82
N LEU A 206 17.90 6.48 2.59
CA LEU A 206 18.44 6.22 1.26
C LEU A 206 18.08 4.81 0.78
N GLY A 207 18.25 3.80 1.63
CA GLY A 207 17.90 2.42 1.30
C GLY A 207 16.42 2.27 1.01
N MET A 208 15.56 2.86 1.84
CA MET A 208 14.12 2.82 1.64
C MET A 208 13.68 3.57 0.39
N PHE A 209 14.31 4.70 0.06
CA PHE A 209 14.03 5.44 -1.17
C PHE A 209 14.44 4.65 -2.43
N ILE A 210 15.64 4.06 -2.43
CA ILE A 210 16.10 3.20 -3.53
C ILE A 210 15.19 1.97 -3.67
N GLY A 211 14.83 1.33 -2.56
CA GLY A 211 13.88 0.23 -2.54
C GLY A 211 12.52 0.63 -3.12
N ALA A 212 12.01 1.80 -2.77
CA ALA A 212 10.76 2.33 -3.33
C ALA A 212 10.83 2.51 -4.86
N ILE A 213 11.94 3.03 -5.38
CA ILE A 213 12.16 3.16 -6.82
C ILE A 213 12.18 1.79 -7.50
N ILE A 214 12.92 0.83 -6.94
CA ILE A 214 13.02 -0.52 -7.51
C ILE A 214 11.63 -1.18 -7.52
N MET A 215 10.93 -1.16 -6.41
CA MET A 215 9.60 -1.78 -6.30
C MET A 215 8.59 -1.14 -7.25
N PHE A 216 8.52 0.19 -7.29
CA PHE A 216 7.52 0.90 -8.08
C PHE A 216 7.81 0.85 -9.59
N PHE A 217 9.03 1.20 -9.98
CA PHE A 217 9.37 1.34 -11.41
C PHE A 217 9.88 0.03 -12.00
N VAL A 218 10.87 -0.61 -11.38
CA VAL A 218 11.56 -1.76 -11.99
C VAL A 218 10.70 -3.02 -11.89
N LEU A 219 10.15 -3.32 -10.72
CA LEU A 219 9.38 -4.55 -10.49
C LEU A 219 7.88 -4.40 -10.78
N GLY A 220 7.34 -3.17 -10.69
CA GLY A 220 5.92 -2.92 -10.93
C GLY A 220 5.62 -2.35 -12.31
N MET A 221 6.14 -1.16 -12.62
CA MET A 221 5.76 -0.41 -13.82
C MET A 221 6.30 -1.04 -15.11
N ILE A 222 7.58 -1.41 -15.15
CA ILE A 222 8.22 -1.94 -16.36
C ILE A 222 7.61 -3.28 -16.79
N PRO A 223 7.51 -4.32 -15.95
CA PRO A 223 6.89 -5.58 -16.35
C PRO A 223 5.43 -5.40 -16.78
N GLY A 224 4.66 -4.59 -16.03
CA GLY A 224 3.29 -4.30 -16.40
C GLY A 224 3.16 -3.60 -17.75
N TYR A 225 4.07 -2.67 -18.07
CA TYR A 225 4.11 -2.02 -19.37
C TYR A 225 4.45 -3.01 -20.50
N ILE A 226 5.45 -3.87 -20.30
CA ILE A 226 5.88 -4.85 -21.31
C ILE A 226 4.74 -5.84 -21.60
N ILE A 227 4.12 -6.42 -20.56
CA ILE A 227 3.00 -7.36 -20.72
C ILE A 227 1.83 -6.67 -21.44
N ALA A 228 1.48 -5.46 -21.04
CA ALA A 228 0.42 -4.71 -21.71
C ALA A 228 0.72 -4.42 -23.18
N LYS A 229 1.97 -4.09 -23.51
CA LYS A 229 2.39 -3.92 -24.92
C LYS A 229 2.24 -5.20 -25.74
N VAL A 230 2.64 -6.34 -25.20
CA VAL A 230 2.48 -7.64 -25.86
C VAL A 230 0.99 -7.94 -26.09
N LEU A 231 0.17 -7.82 -25.06
CA LEU A 231 -1.28 -8.08 -25.18
C LEU A 231 -1.96 -7.11 -26.16
N ASN A 232 -1.53 -5.85 -26.18
CA ASN A 232 -2.04 -4.86 -27.13
C ASN A 232 -1.66 -5.22 -28.57
N GLY A 233 -0.42 -5.67 -28.80
CA GLY A 233 0.01 -6.16 -30.10
C GLY A 233 -0.77 -7.39 -30.58
N MET A 234 -1.25 -8.21 -29.66
CA MET A 234 -2.11 -9.37 -29.94
C MET A 234 -3.60 -9.00 -30.09
N GLY A 235 -3.99 -7.74 -29.93
CA GLY A 235 -5.39 -7.29 -29.93
C GLY A 235 -6.22 -7.76 -28.72
N LYS A 236 -5.56 -8.21 -27.63
CA LYS A 236 -6.20 -8.81 -26.45
C LYS A 236 -6.24 -7.91 -25.20
N LEU A 237 -5.70 -6.71 -25.27
CA LEU A 237 -5.61 -5.82 -24.11
C LEU A 237 -6.92 -5.12 -23.80
N ARG A 238 -7.71 -4.79 -24.81
CA ARG A 238 -8.92 -3.99 -24.67
C ARG A 238 -10.11 -4.67 -25.33
N ILE A 239 -11.26 -4.59 -24.67
CA ILE A 239 -12.54 -5.04 -25.24
C ILE A 239 -12.86 -4.19 -26.48
N PRO A 240 -13.31 -4.76 -27.59
CA PRO A 240 -13.76 -4.01 -28.77
C PRO A 240 -14.86 -3.02 -28.43
N ARG A 241 -14.92 -1.92 -29.16
CA ARG A 241 -15.92 -0.85 -28.91
C ARG A 241 -17.37 -1.25 -29.20
N GLU A 242 -17.52 -2.33 -29.95
CA GLU A 242 -18.81 -2.85 -30.43
C GLU A 242 -19.48 -3.80 -29.42
N VAL A 243 -18.82 -4.12 -28.32
CA VAL A 243 -19.31 -4.91 -27.20
C VAL A 243 -19.63 -3.99 -26.03
#